data_b3ccae898059915bbf73a5235387cc1f
#
_entry.id   b3ccae898059915bbf73a5235387cc1f
#
_cell.length_a   1.000
_cell.length_b   1.000
_cell.length_c   1.000
_cell.angle_alpha   90.00
_cell.angle_beta   90.00
_cell.angle_gamma   90.00
#
_symmetry.space_group_name_H-M   'P 1'
#
loop_
_entity.id
_entity.type
_entity.pdbx_description
1 polymer ?
#
loop_
_entity_poly.entity_id
_entity_poly.type
_entity_poly.pdbx_seq_one_letter_code
_entity_poly.pdbx_strand_id
1 'polypeptide(L)'
;MEGARRRALWAGIGSSLFPAATIIAFVIWAHYGSGIPAFRSQVSSAPGWTEFRADYRVDSFGADGYFTRAVQNGFNLFFHTSKYGQRFTRKTSADDVRSCSGCHTAEALAYGFVRSDRHDPALGRRISFEERVMRCYAGPMDGFVPTFYDPAIRDLRIFARAVAHHLQLSEGALAKGN
;
A
#
# COMPACT_ATOMS: atom_id res chain seq x y z
N MET A 1 -61.06 3.69 9.43
CA MET A 1 -60.23 2.60 8.86
C MET A 1 -58.97 3.10 8.12
N GLU A 2 -58.80 4.40 7.85
CA GLU A 2 -57.64 5.00 7.15
C GLU A 2 -56.33 5.05 7.97
N GLY A 3 -56.44 5.25 9.30
CA GLY A 3 -55.24 5.34 10.16
C GLY A 3 -54.42 4.06 10.30
N ALA A 4 -55.04 2.90 10.15
CA ALA A 4 -54.34 1.62 10.24
C ALA A 4 -53.52 1.31 8.96
N ARG A 5 -54.02 1.71 7.79
CA ARG A 5 -53.30 1.54 6.51
C ARG A 5 -52.06 2.44 6.41
N ARG A 6 -52.11 3.67 6.94
CA ARG A 6 -50.97 4.57 6.95
C ARG A 6 -49.85 4.04 7.86
N ARG A 7 -50.19 3.50 9.06
CA ARG A 7 -49.17 2.94 9.97
C ARG A 7 -48.48 1.69 9.38
N ALA A 8 -49.21 0.84 8.66
CA ALA A 8 -48.63 -0.34 8.01
C ALA A 8 -47.68 0.02 6.86
N LEU A 9 -48.00 1.08 6.11
CA LEU A 9 -47.12 1.57 5.04
C LEU A 9 -45.79 2.12 5.58
N TRP A 10 -45.82 2.89 6.67
CA TRP A 10 -44.59 3.42 7.30
C TRP A 10 -43.76 2.34 7.98
N ALA A 11 -44.39 1.32 8.56
CA ALA A 11 -43.67 0.18 9.15
C ALA A 11 -42.99 -0.68 8.07
N GLY A 12 -43.62 -0.85 6.90
CA GLY A 12 -43.03 -1.57 5.76
C GLY A 12 -41.85 -0.86 5.11
N ILE A 13 -41.92 0.46 5.00
CA ILE A 13 -40.82 1.26 4.44
C ILE A 13 -39.62 1.31 5.40
N GLY A 14 -39.87 1.47 6.70
CA GLY A 14 -38.81 1.50 7.71
C GLY A 14 -38.04 0.18 7.81
N SER A 15 -38.73 -0.98 7.69
CA SER A 15 -38.06 -2.29 7.76
C SER A 15 -37.27 -2.67 6.51
N SER A 16 -37.56 -2.08 5.34
CA SER A 16 -36.78 -2.33 4.10
C SER A 16 -35.63 -1.37 3.92
N LEU A 17 -35.64 -0.19 4.55
CA LEU A 17 -34.51 0.76 4.49
C LEU A 17 -33.32 0.34 5.36
N PHE A 18 -33.58 -0.37 6.46
CA PHE A 18 -32.54 -0.78 7.39
C PHE A 18 -31.55 -1.79 6.76
N PRO A 19 -31.97 -2.87 6.10
CA PRO A 19 -31.05 -3.77 5.42
C PRO A 19 -30.31 -3.12 4.24
N ALA A 20 -30.97 -2.22 3.50
CA ALA A 20 -30.31 -1.50 2.42
C ALA A 20 -29.20 -0.57 2.92
N ALA A 21 -29.44 0.18 3.99
CA ALA A 21 -28.44 1.02 4.62
C ALA A 21 -27.25 0.20 5.18
N THR A 22 -27.53 -0.97 5.74
CA THR A 22 -26.50 -1.88 6.26
C THR A 22 -25.66 -2.48 5.14
N ILE A 23 -26.28 -2.87 4.03
CA ILE A 23 -25.56 -3.38 2.85
C ILE A 23 -24.68 -2.27 2.24
N ILE A 24 -25.21 -1.06 2.10
CA ILE A 24 -24.45 0.08 1.60
C ILE A 24 -23.27 0.39 2.54
N ALA A 25 -23.50 0.44 3.83
CA ALA A 25 -22.45 0.66 4.83
C ALA A 25 -21.39 -0.45 4.77
N PHE A 26 -21.80 -1.72 4.60
CA PHE A 26 -20.90 -2.85 4.46
C PHE A 26 -20.10 -2.79 3.15
N VAL A 27 -20.73 -2.44 2.03
CA VAL A 27 -20.04 -2.26 0.73
C VAL A 27 -19.05 -1.09 0.80
N ILE A 28 -19.46 0.02 1.43
CA ILE A 28 -18.57 1.15 1.66
C ILE A 28 -17.41 0.72 2.58
N TRP A 29 -17.69 0.01 3.65
CA TRP A 29 -16.68 -0.52 4.56
C TRP A 29 -15.78 -1.56 3.87
N ALA A 30 -16.32 -2.48 3.09
CA ALA A 30 -15.55 -3.50 2.37
C ALA A 30 -14.68 -2.90 1.26
N HIS A 31 -15.18 -1.89 0.54
CA HIS A 31 -14.42 -1.19 -0.49
C HIS A 31 -13.43 -0.15 0.06
N TYR A 32 -13.78 0.49 1.16
CA TYR A 32 -13.02 1.61 1.70
C TYR A 32 -12.49 1.36 3.10
N GLY A 33 -12.98 0.34 3.78
CA GLY A 33 -12.88 0.19 5.25
C GLY A 33 -11.51 -0.19 5.80
N SER A 34 -10.63 -0.76 5.02
CA SER A 34 -9.26 -1.00 5.46
C SER A 34 -8.27 0.04 4.92
N GLY A 35 -8.75 0.96 4.11
CA GLY A 35 -7.89 1.87 3.39
C GLY A 35 -8.56 3.12 2.89
N ILE A 36 -9.57 3.70 3.60
CA ILE A 36 -10.13 4.96 3.16
C ILE A 36 -8.99 5.99 3.03
N PRO A 37 -8.55 6.30 1.79
CA PRO A 37 -7.48 7.26 1.59
C PRO A 37 -7.84 8.64 2.12
N ALA A 38 -9.14 8.95 2.24
CA ALA A 38 -9.64 10.22 2.75
C ALA A 38 -9.29 10.45 4.23
N PHE A 39 -9.16 9.40 5.04
CA PHE A 39 -8.71 9.51 6.43
C PHE A 39 -7.18 9.46 6.58
N ARG A 40 -6.46 9.20 5.50
CA ARG A 40 -5.00 9.40 5.44
C ARG A 40 -4.65 10.85 5.10
N SER A 41 -5.50 11.77 5.41
CA SER A 41 -5.46 13.15 4.95
C SER A 41 -4.22 13.95 5.40
N GLN A 42 -3.40 13.42 6.26
CA GLN A 42 -2.13 14.04 6.63
C GLN A 42 -1.12 12.94 6.99
N VAL A 43 -0.62 12.25 6.00
CA VAL A 43 0.66 11.59 6.20
C VAL A 43 1.66 12.70 6.38
N SER A 44 2.07 12.93 7.63
CA SER A 44 3.18 13.85 7.90
C SER A 44 4.36 13.41 7.05
N SER A 45 4.94 14.35 6.33
CA SER A 45 6.15 14.08 5.54
C SER A 45 7.22 13.52 6.47
N ALA A 46 7.75 12.36 6.13
CA ALA A 46 8.91 11.84 6.83
C ALA A 46 10.16 12.68 6.50
N PRO A 47 11.16 12.71 7.38
CA PRO A 47 12.43 13.32 7.05
C PRO A 47 12.99 12.80 5.73
N GLY A 48 13.57 13.69 4.91
CA GLY A 48 14.12 13.35 3.59
C GLY A 48 13.10 13.26 2.45
N TRP A 49 11.79 13.42 2.72
CA TRP A 49 10.78 13.35 1.65
C TRP A 49 10.92 14.49 0.63
N THR A 50 11.17 15.71 1.10
CA THR A 50 11.24 16.87 0.21
C THR A 50 12.40 16.74 -0.78
N GLU A 51 13.55 16.31 -0.30
CA GLU A 51 14.75 16.06 -1.08
C GLU A 51 14.49 14.92 -2.08
N PHE A 52 13.98 13.79 -1.59
CA PHE A 52 13.63 12.66 -2.45
C PHE A 52 12.64 13.06 -3.55
N ARG A 53 11.58 13.79 -3.22
CA ARG A 53 10.58 14.26 -4.18
C ARG A 53 11.19 15.11 -5.29
N ALA A 54 12.13 15.98 -4.94
CA ALA A 54 12.84 16.83 -5.89
C ALA A 54 13.83 16.02 -6.76
N ASP A 55 14.67 15.20 -6.12
CA ASP A 55 15.70 14.41 -6.78
C ASP A 55 15.11 13.41 -7.78
N TYR A 56 14.05 12.73 -7.38
CA TYR A 56 13.35 11.72 -8.19
C TYR A 56 12.25 12.31 -9.08
N ARG A 57 12.08 13.64 -9.09
CA ARG A 57 11.10 14.36 -9.92
C ARG A 57 9.70 13.75 -9.81
N VAL A 58 9.27 13.43 -8.60
CA VAL A 58 7.99 12.71 -8.37
C VAL A 58 6.81 13.41 -9.00
N ASP A 59 6.81 14.74 -9.04
CA ASP A 59 5.72 15.54 -9.62
C ASP A 59 5.65 15.46 -11.15
N SER A 60 6.72 15.00 -11.82
CA SER A 60 6.73 14.85 -13.28
C SER A 60 5.90 13.65 -13.77
N PHE A 61 5.50 12.75 -12.87
CA PHE A 61 4.65 11.60 -13.22
C PHE A 61 3.18 11.94 -13.43
N GLY A 62 2.80 13.20 -13.26
CA GLY A 62 1.46 13.70 -13.49
C GLY A 62 0.92 14.53 -12.32
N ALA A 63 -0.06 15.38 -12.62
CA ALA A 63 -0.73 16.23 -11.62
C ALA A 63 -1.64 15.44 -10.65
N ASP A 64 -1.64 14.12 -10.71
CA ASP A 64 -2.47 13.28 -9.86
C ASP A 64 -1.90 13.24 -8.43
N GLY A 65 -2.51 14.00 -7.56
CA GLY A 65 -2.18 14.01 -6.12
C GLY A 65 -2.31 12.63 -5.45
N TYR A 66 -3.02 11.69 -6.05
CA TYR A 66 -3.09 10.31 -5.58
C TYR A 66 -1.75 9.59 -5.77
N PHE A 67 -1.16 9.71 -6.96
CA PHE A 67 0.13 9.08 -7.25
C PHE A 67 1.24 9.62 -6.33
N THR A 68 1.35 10.94 -6.22
CA THR A 68 2.33 11.58 -5.32
C THR A 68 2.16 11.12 -3.88
N ARG A 69 0.92 11.01 -3.39
CA ARG A 69 0.65 10.48 -2.04
C ARG A 69 1.04 9.02 -1.90
N ALA A 70 0.79 8.20 -2.91
CA ALA A 70 1.18 6.78 -2.86
C ALA A 70 2.70 6.62 -2.85
N VAL A 71 3.44 7.42 -3.64
CA VAL A 71 4.91 7.45 -3.60
C VAL A 71 5.40 7.90 -2.23
N GLN A 72 4.80 8.95 -1.65
CA GLN A 72 5.14 9.42 -0.30
C GLN A 72 4.89 8.37 0.78
N ASN A 73 3.76 7.67 0.71
CA ASN A 73 3.48 6.58 1.64
C ASN A 73 4.48 5.44 1.50
N GLY A 74 4.83 5.06 0.28
CA GLY A 74 5.85 4.06 0.01
C GLY A 74 7.23 4.48 0.50
N PHE A 75 7.62 5.74 0.30
CA PHE A 75 8.83 6.35 0.87
C PHE A 75 8.84 6.25 2.40
N ASN A 76 7.76 6.67 3.04
CA ASN A 76 7.63 6.61 4.49
C ASN A 76 7.75 5.16 5.02
N LEU A 77 7.11 4.21 4.35
CA LEU A 77 7.19 2.79 4.70
C LEU A 77 8.61 2.25 4.50
N PHE A 78 9.28 2.63 3.44
CA PHE A 78 10.61 2.14 3.11
C PHE A 78 11.70 2.66 4.05
N PHE A 79 11.76 3.98 4.24
CA PHE A 79 12.80 4.62 5.03
C PHE A 79 12.48 4.69 6.54
N HIS A 80 11.21 4.68 6.90
CA HIS A 80 10.74 4.90 8.27
C HIS A 80 9.71 3.86 8.70
N THR A 81 9.98 2.59 8.43
CA THR A 81 9.09 1.46 8.73
C THR A 81 8.71 1.43 10.21
N SER A 82 9.63 1.75 11.11
CA SER A 82 9.38 1.80 12.57
C SER A 82 8.23 2.73 12.95
N LYS A 83 8.02 3.81 12.19
CA LYS A 83 6.95 4.78 12.45
C LYS A 83 5.69 4.49 11.64
N TYR A 84 5.84 4.13 10.37
CA TYR A 84 4.70 4.05 9.43
C TYR A 84 4.24 2.61 9.17
N GLY A 85 5.08 1.63 9.46
CA GLY A 85 4.81 0.21 9.31
C GLY A 85 4.59 -0.54 10.63
N GLN A 86 4.42 0.14 11.76
CA GLN A 86 4.27 -0.48 13.09
C GLN A 86 3.17 -1.54 13.14
N ARG A 87 2.08 -1.37 12.43
CA ARG A 87 0.98 -2.33 12.37
C ARG A 87 1.38 -3.71 11.83
N PHE A 88 2.52 -3.81 11.17
CA PHE A 88 3.05 -5.06 10.62
C PHE A 88 4.20 -5.64 11.44
N THR A 89 4.57 -5.03 12.55
CA THR A 89 5.62 -5.54 13.42
C THR A 89 5.05 -6.27 14.64
N ARG A 90 5.79 -7.27 15.11
CA ARG A 90 5.57 -7.89 16.43
C ARG A 90 6.37 -7.19 17.52
N LYS A 91 7.28 -6.32 17.13
CA LYS A 91 8.10 -5.55 18.07
C LYS A 91 7.25 -4.48 18.75
N THR A 92 7.49 -4.28 20.01
CA THR A 92 6.75 -3.30 20.83
C THR A 92 7.46 -1.95 20.90
N SER A 93 8.77 -1.92 20.69
CA SER A 93 9.57 -0.71 20.65
C SER A 93 9.86 -0.31 19.21
N ALA A 94 9.75 0.99 18.90
CA ALA A 94 10.09 1.53 17.59
C ALA A 94 11.59 1.31 17.25
N ASP A 95 12.45 1.27 18.25
CA ASP A 95 13.89 1.07 18.09
C ASP A 95 14.23 -0.38 17.67
N ASP A 96 13.35 -1.33 17.99
CA ASP A 96 13.51 -2.73 17.61
C ASP A 96 13.01 -3.02 16.19
N VAL A 97 12.28 -2.10 15.57
CA VAL A 97 11.72 -2.28 14.24
C VAL A 97 12.73 -1.84 13.20
N ARG A 98 13.18 -2.78 12.38
CA ARG A 98 14.06 -2.46 11.25
C ARG A 98 13.28 -1.75 10.15
N SER A 99 13.88 -0.75 9.54
CA SER A 99 13.36 -0.17 8.30
C SER A 99 13.80 -1.01 7.09
N CYS A 100 13.01 -1.00 6.02
CA CYS A 100 13.39 -1.67 4.77
C CYS A 100 14.73 -1.13 4.26
N SER A 101 14.97 0.17 4.41
CA SER A 101 16.23 0.85 4.06
C SER A 101 17.43 0.40 4.89
N GLY A 102 17.22 -0.29 6.01
CA GLY A 102 18.33 -0.88 6.79
C GLY A 102 18.99 -2.09 6.12
N CYS A 103 18.32 -2.71 5.13
CA CYS A 103 18.82 -3.86 4.39
C CYS A 103 18.90 -3.60 2.88
N HIS A 104 18.11 -2.67 2.35
CA HIS A 104 17.98 -2.40 0.92
C HIS A 104 18.17 -0.91 0.63
N THR A 105 18.77 -0.58 -0.52
CA THR A 105 18.68 0.77 -1.08
C THR A 105 17.38 0.91 -1.88
N ALA A 106 16.95 2.14 -2.16
CA ALA A 106 15.78 2.40 -3.00
C ALA A 106 15.98 1.85 -4.42
N GLU A 107 17.21 1.92 -4.94
CA GLU A 107 17.61 1.36 -6.22
C GLU A 107 17.48 -0.17 -6.21
N ALA A 108 17.95 -0.84 -5.16
CA ALA A 108 17.82 -2.30 -5.03
C ALA A 108 16.35 -2.73 -5.00
N LEU A 109 15.49 -1.94 -4.34
CA LEU A 109 14.04 -2.18 -4.36
C LEU A 109 13.47 -2.00 -5.77
N ALA A 110 13.90 -0.97 -6.52
CA ALA A 110 13.49 -0.72 -7.90
C ALA A 110 13.94 -1.84 -8.84
N TYR A 111 15.17 -2.33 -8.71
CA TYR A 111 15.64 -3.52 -9.43
C TYR A 111 14.79 -4.74 -9.10
N GLY A 112 14.44 -4.94 -7.84
CA GLY A 112 13.55 -6.02 -7.39
C GLY A 112 12.15 -5.91 -8.01
N PHE A 113 11.63 -4.68 -8.15
CA PHE A 113 10.36 -4.41 -8.82
C PHE A 113 10.42 -4.76 -10.32
N VAL A 114 11.41 -4.28 -11.06
CA VAL A 114 11.54 -4.53 -12.50
C VAL A 114 11.82 -6.01 -12.80
N ARG A 115 12.45 -6.72 -11.85
CA ARG A 115 12.68 -8.17 -11.93
C ARG A 115 11.55 -9.00 -11.30
N SER A 116 10.48 -8.38 -10.86
CA SER A 116 9.32 -9.12 -10.34
C SER A 116 8.71 -10.02 -11.42
N ASP A 117 7.95 -11.00 -10.98
CA ASP A 117 7.34 -12.03 -11.83
C ASP A 117 8.33 -12.96 -12.55
N ARG A 118 9.61 -12.94 -12.17
CA ARG A 118 10.60 -13.91 -12.62
C ARG A 118 10.56 -15.17 -11.77
N HIS A 119 11.11 -16.24 -12.36
CA HIS A 119 11.27 -17.52 -11.68
C HIS A 119 12.18 -17.36 -10.45
N ASP A 120 11.70 -17.82 -9.30
CA ASP A 120 12.49 -17.92 -8.08
C ASP A 120 12.98 -19.37 -7.94
N PRO A 121 14.29 -19.63 -8.07
CA PRO A 121 14.81 -20.99 -8.05
C PRO A 121 14.61 -21.69 -6.69
N ALA A 122 14.58 -20.95 -5.59
CA ALA A 122 14.35 -21.51 -4.26
C ALA A 122 12.92 -22.01 -4.07
N LEU A 123 11.96 -21.43 -4.82
CA LEU A 123 10.55 -21.80 -4.76
C LEU A 123 10.09 -22.62 -5.96
N GLY A 124 10.91 -22.73 -7.01
CA GLY A 124 10.55 -23.39 -8.23
C GLY A 124 9.41 -22.76 -9.02
N ARG A 125 9.07 -21.48 -8.73
CA ARG A 125 7.96 -20.77 -9.36
C ARG A 125 8.21 -19.27 -9.47
N ARG A 126 7.37 -18.59 -10.25
CA ARG A 126 7.38 -17.11 -10.29
C ARG A 126 6.76 -16.55 -9.02
N ILE A 127 7.34 -15.45 -8.53
CA ILE A 127 6.80 -14.69 -7.41
C ILE A 127 6.71 -13.21 -7.78
N SER A 128 5.62 -12.56 -7.34
CA SER A 128 5.39 -11.15 -7.59
C SER A 128 6.23 -10.26 -6.67
N PHE A 129 6.28 -8.97 -6.98
CA PHE A 129 6.88 -7.97 -6.09
C PHE A 129 6.21 -7.95 -4.71
N GLU A 130 4.87 -7.98 -4.70
CA GLU A 130 4.07 -8.00 -3.48
C GLU A 130 4.41 -9.21 -2.61
N GLU A 131 4.50 -10.38 -3.21
CA GLU A 131 4.86 -11.60 -2.48
C GLU A 131 6.26 -11.51 -1.87
N ARG A 132 7.23 -10.90 -2.57
CA ARG A 132 8.57 -10.66 -2.02
C ARG A 132 8.54 -9.75 -0.81
N VAL A 133 7.75 -8.67 -0.88
CA VAL A 133 7.57 -7.74 0.25
C VAL A 133 6.90 -8.47 1.43
N MET A 134 5.85 -9.24 1.18
CA MET A 134 5.16 -10.00 2.22
C MET A 134 6.11 -11.00 2.91
N ARG A 135 6.97 -11.66 2.17
CA ARG A 135 7.98 -12.57 2.73
C ARG A 135 9.04 -11.83 3.55
N CYS A 136 9.41 -10.61 3.16
CA CYS A 136 10.30 -9.77 3.95
C CYS A 136 9.68 -9.46 5.33
N TYR A 137 8.39 -9.13 5.38
CA TYR A 137 7.68 -8.92 6.64
C TYR A 137 7.64 -10.20 7.49
N ALA A 138 7.38 -11.35 6.86
CA ALA A 138 7.27 -12.64 7.58
C ALA A 138 8.59 -13.12 8.20
N GLY A 139 9.70 -12.88 7.53
CA GLY A 139 11.02 -13.39 7.91
C GLY A 139 11.94 -12.28 8.46
N PRO A 140 12.70 -11.56 7.61
CA PRO A 140 13.71 -10.60 8.06
C PRO A 140 13.20 -9.51 8.99
N MET A 141 11.95 -9.10 8.86
CA MET A 141 11.32 -8.07 9.69
C MET A 141 10.67 -8.64 10.96
N ASP A 142 10.55 -9.97 11.08
CA ASP A 142 9.86 -10.66 12.19
C ASP A 142 8.49 -10.01 12.48
N GLY A 143 7.68 -9.86 11.45
CA GLY A 143 6.46 -9.07 11.48
C GLY A 143 5.19 -9.86 11.15
N PHE A 144 4.09 -9.15 11.10
CA PHE A 144 2.84 -9.64 10.56
C PHE A 144 2.82 -9.43 9.05
N VAL A 145 2.43 -10.47 8.32
CA VAL A 145 2.34 -10.40 6.87
C VAL A 145 1.12 -9.56 6.48
N PRO A 146 1.30 -8.44 5.77
CA PRO A 146 0.18 -7.72 5.21
C PRO A 146 -0.53 -8.57 4.15
N THR A 147 -1.80 -8.32 3.91
CA THR A 147 -2.51 -8.97 2.81
C THR A 147 -2.00 -8.46 1.47
N PHE A 148 -2.15 -9.25 0.42
CA PHE A 148 -1.74 -8.88 -0.95
C PHE A 148 -2.35 -7.53 -1.41
N TYR A 149 -3.58 -7.25 -0.98
CA TYR A 149 -4.32 -6.03 -1.32
C TYR A 149 -4.12 -4.89 -0.31
N ASP A 150 -3.24 -5.04 0.68
CA ASP A 150 -2.99 -3.97 1.65
C ASP A 150 -2.43 -2.73 0.93
N PRO A 151 -3.00 -1.55 1.21
CA PRO A 151 -2.52 -0.29 0.64
C PRO A 151 -1.02 -0.04 0.85
N ALA A 152 -0.43 -0.55 1.93
CA ALA A 152 1.01 -0.43 2.16
C ALA A 152 1.84 -1.18 1.10
N ILE A 153 1.40 -2.38 0.71
CA ILE A 153 2.04 -3.17 -0.35
C ILE A 153 1.95 -2.45 -1.69
N ARG A 154 0.75 -1.93 -2.01
CA ARG A 154 0.52 -1.14 -3.23
C ARG A 154 1.39 0.12 -3.25
N ASP A 155 1.45 0.85 -2.14
CA ASP A 155 2.18 2.12 -2.06
C ASP A 155 3.69 1.87 -2.16
N LEU A 156 4.22 0.79 -1.57
CA LEU A 156 5.61 0.34 -1.78
C LEU A 156 5.90 -0.02 -3.24
N ARG A 157 4.96 -0.67 -3.93
CA ARG A 157 5.09 -0.97 -5.36
C ARG A 157 5.14 0.31 -6.20
N ILE A 158 4.26 1.28 -5.91
CA ILE A 158 4.23 2.57 -6.61
C ILE A 158 5.52 3.34 -6.36
N PHE A 159 6.04 3.35 -5.13
CA PHE A 159 7.34 3.92 -4.79
C PHE A 159 8.47 3.26 -5.57
N ALA A 160 8.56 1.93 -5.57
CA ALA A 160 9.57 1.19 -6.32
C ALA A 160 9.51 1.49 -7.83
N ARG A 161 8.30 1.62 -8.39
CA ARG A 161 8.08 2.01 -9.78
C ARG A 161 8.57 3.43 -10.06
N ALA A 162 8.32 4.39 -9.16
CA ALA A 162 8.81 5.76 -9.32
C ALA A 162 10.34 5.82 -9.34
N VAL A 163 11.00 5.09 -8.44
CA VAL A 163 12.47 4.96 -8.43
C VAL A 163 12.96 4.30 -9.71
N ALA A 164 12.34 3.20 -10.15
CA ALA A 164 12.72 2.50 -11.38
C ALA A 164 12.62 3.41 -12.60
N HIS A 165 11.58 4.21 -12.68
CA HIS A 165 11.40 5.16 -13.77
C HIS A 165 12.49 6.24 -13.76
N HIS A 166 12.80 6.82 -12.60
CA HIS A 166 13.90 7.80 -12.48
C HIS A 166 15.23 7.21 -12.95
N LEU A 167 15.50 5.96 -12.58
CA LEU A 167 16.72 5.25 -12.99
C LEU A 167 16.66 4.72 -14.44
N GLN A 168 15.57 4.99 -15.16
CA GLN A 168 15.33 4.48 -16.52
C GLN A 168 15.44 2.95 -16.63
N LEU A 169 15.12 2.25 -15.55
CA LEU A 169 15.11 0.80 -15.54
C LEU A 169 13.92 0.27 -16.34
N SER A 170 14.17 -0.60 -17.29
CA SER A 170 13.14 -1.32 -18.03
C SER A 170 13.40 -2.82 -17.97
N GLU A 171 12.33 -3.62 -18.10
CA GLU A 171 12.48 -5.07 -18.18
C GLU A 171 13.43 -5.53 -19.29
N GLY A 172 13.44 -4.80 -20.40
CA GLY A 172 14.34 -5.07 -21.54
C GLY A 172 15.81 -4.70 -21.30
N ALA A 173 16.09 -3.68 -20.48
CA ALA A 173 17.47 -3.28 -20.17
C ALA A 173 18.17 -4.32 -19.26
N LEU A 174 17.42 -4.98 -18.40
CA LEU A 174 17.95 -5.99 -17.48
C LEU A 174 18.15 -7.38 -18.15
N ALA A 175 17.51 -7.62 -19.29
CA ALA A 175 17.68 -8.86 -20.03
C ALA A 175 18.99 -8.91 -20.82
N LYS A 176 19.62 -7.76 -21.10
CA LYS A 176 20.87 -7.64 -21.88
C LYS A 176 22.16 -7.72 -21.04
N GLY A 177 22.05 -7.85 -19.74
CA GLY A 177 23.19 -7.81 -18.81
C GLY A 177 23.51 -9.15 -18.13
N ASN A 178 23.15 -10.28 -18.74
CA ASN A 178 23.60 -11.61 -18.32
C ASN A 178 24.35 -12.30 -19.46
#